data_06323b11b13dc7186955595ed55547c6
#
_entry.id   06323b11b13dc7186955595ed55547c6
#
_cell.length_a   1.000
_cell.length_b   1.000
_cell.length_c   1.000
_cell.angle_alpha   90.00
_cell.angle_beta   90.00
_cell.angle_gamma   90.00
#
_symmetry.space_group_name_H-M   'P 1'
#
loop_
_entity.id
_entity.type
_entity.pdbx_description
1 polymer ?
#
loop_
_entity_poly.entity_id
_entity_poly.type
_entity_poly.pdbx_seq_one_letter_code
_entity_poly.pdbx_strand_id
1 'polypeptide(L)'
;MKRSGRYDVSELIEGQFEPGSQERVLRNLIGIQRKREMDVTESKELVRAFRKLIGVYDNQHQFTAADLCAMHREWFGSIYEWAGKYRQVNLTKGDFTFAAAHVIPGLMAEFEHQYLTAYTPCRKIARNEMIHALAAVHVELLLIHPFREGNGRLARMLATLMALQAELPPLDFGMVKGRKKQEYFIAVQSGLDRNYGPMEKIFDEVIERTLRLRKKSSPSDSSGF
;
A
#
# COMPACT_ATOMS: atom_id res chain seq x y z
N MET A 1 16.76 -29.70 -14.84
CA MET A 1 17.07 -29.98 -13.43
C MET A 1 16.82 -28.70 -12.64
N LYS A 2 15.68 -28.57 -11.93
CA LYS A 2 15.42 -27.45 -11.00
C LYS A 2 16.35 -27.67 -9.79
N ARG A 3 17.18 -26.68 -9.46
CA ARG A 3 17.96 -26.68 -8.22
C ARG A 3 16.96 -26.55 -7.06
N SER A 4 16.76 -27.65 -6.31
CA SER A 4 16.07 -27.59 -5.02
C SER A 4 16.96 -26.77 -4.08
N GLY A 5 16.60 -25.51 -3.87
CA GLY A 5 17.23 -24.67 -2.86
C GLY A 5 16.78 -25.16 -1.47
N ARG A 6 17.58 -24.85 -0.47
CA ARG A 6 17.47 -25.28 0.95
C ARG A 6 16.14 -24.87 1.63
N TYR A 7 15.26 -24.15 0.91
CA TYR A 7 13.91 -23.72 1.34
C TYR A 7 12.97 -23.89 0.15
N ASP A 8 12.32 -25.05 0.07
CA ASP A 8 11.24 -25.26 -0.89
C ASP A 8 9.99 -24.52 -0.37
N VAL A 9 9.67 -23.39 -0.97
CA VAL A 9 8.49 -22.58 -0.66
C VAL A 9 7.22 -23.09 -1.36
N SER A 10 7.32 -24.18 -2.12
CA SER A 10 6.18 -24.81 -2.81
C SER A 10 5.15 -25.38 -1.84
N GLU A 11 5.54 -25.69 -0.60
CA GLU A 11 4.63 -26.14 0.45
C GLU A 11 3.81 -24.99 1.06
N LEU A 12 4.28 -23.75 0.99
CA LEU A 12 3.56 -22.59 1.49
C LEU A 12 2.46 -22.19 0.50
N ILE A 13 1.22 -22.11 0.95
CA ILE A 13 0.08 -21.76 0.09
C ILE A 13 0.26 -20.41 -0.62
N GLU A 14 0.92 -19.47 0.01
CA GLU A 14 1.25 -18.17 -0.57
C GLU A 14 2.33 -18.23 -1.66
N GLY A 15 3.11 -19.32 -1.71
CA GLY A 15 4.10 -19.61 -2.75
C GLY A 15 3.48 -20.30 -3.97
N GLN A 16 2.24 -20.78 -3.86
CA GLN A 16 1.58 -21.57 -4.89
C GLN A 16 0.85 -20.69 -5.90
N PHE A 17 0.74 -21.21 -7.11
CA PHE A 17 -0.10 -20.63 -8.16
C PHE A 17 -1.38 -21.47 -8.36
N GLU A 18 -2.43 -20.80 -8.84
CA GLU A 18 -3.68 -21.47 -9.17
C GLU A 18 -3.46 -22.44 -10.32
N PRO A 19 -3.89 -23.72 -10.18
CA PRO A 19 -3.80 -24.69 -11.27
C PRO A 19 -4.44 -24.17 -12.56
N GLY A 20 -3.75 -24.33 -13.68
CA GLY A 20 -4.21 -23.82 -14.99
C GLY A 20 -3.92 -22.34 -15.26
N SER A 21 -3.41 -21.58 -14.30
CA SER A 21 -3.09 -20.15 -14.49
C SER A 21 -1.77 -19.89 -15.22
N GLN A 22 -0.97 -20.92 -15.50
CA GLN A 22 0.39 -20.81 -16.07
C GLN A 22 1.32 -19.94 -15.19
N GLU A 23 1.23 -20.12 -13.88
CA GLU A 23 1.99 -19.37 -12.87
C GLU A 23 1.76 -17.84 -12.91
N ARG A 24 0.58 -17.39 -13.43
CA ARG A 24 0.24 -15.97 -13.54
C ARG A 24 -0.71 -15.48 -12.45
N VAL A 25 -1.40 -16.40 -11.75
CA VAL A 25 -2.34 -16.08 -10.68
C VAL A 25 -1.97 -16.91 -9.45
N LEU A 26 -1.84 -16.25 -8.31
CA LEU A 26 -1.60 -16.91 -7.03
C LEU A 26 -2.80 -17.80 -6.65
N ARG A 27 -2.50 -18.89 -5.92
CA ARG A 27 -3.53 -19.76 -5.34
C ARG A 27 -4.57 -18.93 -4.60
N ASN A 28 -5.84 -19.13 -4.94
CA ASN A 28 -6.91 -18.31 -4.41
C ASN A 28 -8.16 -19.14 -4.05
N LEU A 29 -9.01 -18.58 -3.18
CA LEU A 29 -10.19 -19.24 -2.63
C LEU A 29 -11.36 -19.35 -3.63
N ILE A 30 -11.31 -18.59 -4.71
CA ILE A 30 -12.41 -18.41 -5.67
C ILE A 30 -12.13 -19.04 -7.04
N GLY A 31 -10.99 -19.74 -7.19
CA GLY A 31 -10.66 -20.54 -8.39
C GLY A 31 -10.39 -19.71 -9.65
N ILE A 32 -10.07 -18.41 -9.54
CA ILE A 32 -9.76 -17.57 -10.70
C ILE A 32 -8.39 -17.93 -11.25
N GLN A 33 -8.33 -18.25 -12.55
CA GLN A 33 -7.13 -18.64 -13.28
C GLN A 33 -6.59 -17.55 -14.22
N ARG A 34 -7.43 -16.55 -14.58
CA ARG A 34 -7.07 -15.50 -15.54
C ARG A 34 -6.59 -14.25 -14.80
N LYS A 35 -5.37 -13.78 -15.11
CA LYS A 35 -4.77 -12.59 -14.46
C LYS A 35 -5.66 -11.35 -14.56
N ARG A 36 -6.25 -11.07 -15.74
CA ARG A 36 -7.14 -9.92 -15.92
C ARG A 36 -8.39 -9.98 -15.04
N GLU A 37 -8.95 -11.17 -14.85
CA GLU A 37 -10.12 -11.39 -14.00
C GLU A 37 -9.75 -11.17 -12.52
N MET A 38 -8.59 -11.70 -12.11
CA MET A 38 -8.06 -11.47 -10.77
C MET A 38 -7.81 -9.98 -10.51
N ASP A 39 -7.18 -9.26 -11.44
CA ASP A 39 -6.93 -7.82 -11.31
C ASP A 39 -8.23 -7.00 -11.13
N VAL A 40 -9.30 -7.38 -11.85
CA VAL A 40 -10.63 -6.76 -11.71
C VAL A 40 -11.24 -7.08 -10.34
N THR A 41 -11.17 -8.33 -9.91
CA THR A 41 -11.70 -8.78 -8.61
C THR A 41 -10.98 -8.10 -7.45
N GLU A 42 -9.65 -8.11 -7.45
CA GLU A 42 -8.85 -7.41 -6.44
C GLU A 42 -9.16 -5.91 -6.39
N SER A 43 -9.38 -5.29 -7.56
CA SER A 43 -9.72 -3.86 -7.63
C SER A 43 -11.09 -3.54 -7.06
N LYS A 44 -12.10 -4.39 -7.32
CA LYS A 44 -13.45 -4.26 -6.73
C LYS A 44 -13.41 -4.40 -5.22
N GLU A 45 -12.70 -5.42 -4.72
CA GLU A 45 -12.56 -5.66 -3.29
C GLU A 45 -11.77 -4.54 -2.60
N LEU A 46 -10.76 -3.95 -3.27
CA LEU A 46 -10.04 -2.77 -2.75
C LEU A 46 -10.99 -1.59 -2.53
N VAL A 47 -11.87 -1.31 -3.50
CA VAL A 47 -12.84 -0.22 -3.38
C VAL A 47 -13.85 -0.49 -2.26
N ARG A 48 -14.34 -1.74 -2.15
CA ARG A 48 -15.24 -2.16 -1.06
C ARG A 48 -14.58 -1.98 0.30
N ALA A 49 -13.37 -2.53 0.46
CA ALA A 49 -12.61 -2.43 1.70
C ALA A 49 -12.33 -0.98 2.09
N PHE A 50 -11.87 -0.16 1.15
CA PHE A 50 -11.57 1.24 1.40
C PHE A 50 -12.79 2.03 1.90
N ARG A 51 -13.97 1.84 1.29
CA ARG A 51 -15.22 2.47 1.75
C ARG A 51 -15.57 2.09 3.19
N LYS A 52 -15.36 0.84 3.57
CA LYS A 52 -15.58 0.37 4.95
C LYS A 52 -14.56 0.98 5.90
N LEU A 53 -13.27 0.97 5.53
CA LEU A 53 -12.17 1.43 6.38
C LEU A 53 -12.22 2.92 6.70
N ILE A 54 -12.73 3.76 5.79
CA ILE A 54 -13.00 5.19 6.07
C ILE A 54 -14.00 5.35 7.24
N GLY A 55 -14.96 4.44 7.40
CA GLY A 55 -15.89 4.46 8.51
C GLY A 55 -15.37 3.83 9.81
N VAL A 56 -14.27 3.06 9.73
CA VAL A 56 -13.65 2.38 10.87
C VAL A 56 -12.59 3.25 11.54
N TYR A 57 -11.75 3.89 10.73
CA TYR A 57 -10.62 4.69 11.22
C TYR A 57 -10.99 6.17 11.18
N ASP A 58 -11.19 6.74 12.35
CA ASP A 58 -11.50 8.16 12.50
C ASP A 58 -10.26 9.05 12.43
N ASN A 59 -10.45 10.36 12.60
CA ASN A 59 -9.37 11.33 12.56
C ASN A 59 -8.49 11.36 13.82
N GLN A 60 -8.80 10.56 14.84
CA GLN A 60 -8.03 10.43 16.07
C GLN A 60 -7.28 9.10 16.14
N HIS A 61 -7.54 8.19 15.19
CA HIS A 61 -6.99 6.84 15.22
C HIS A 61 -5.46 6.87 15.03
N GLN A 62 -4.73 6.28 15.97
CA GLN A 62 -3.30 6.01 15.84
C GLN A 62 -3.14 4.64 15.18
N PHE A 63 -2.60 4.63 13.97
CA PHE A 63 -2.42 3.38 13.23
C PHE A 63 -1.35 2.48 13.85
N THR A 64 -1.58 1.19 13.79
CA THR A 64 -0.69 0.13 14.27
C THR A 64 -0.34 -0.86 13.15
N ALA A 65 0.67 -1.68 13.36
CA ALA A 65 0.99 -2.80 12.45
C ALA A 65 -0.15 -3.82 12.37
N ALA A 66 -0.91 -3.99 13.46
CA ALA A 66 -2.10 -4.83 13.49
C ALA A 66 -3.22 -4.27 12.60
N ASP A 67 -3.39 -2.94 12.53
CA ASP A 67 -4.35 -2.32 11.61
C ASP A 67 -4.00 -2.60 10.15
N LEU A 68 -2.72 -2.58 9.79
CA LEU A 68 -2.28 -2.92 8.43
C LEU A 68 -2.62 -4.37 8.07
N CYS A 69 -2.47 -5.30 9.01
CA CYS A 69 -2.92 -6.68 8.84
C CYS A 69 -4.44 -6.76 8.71
N ALA A 70 -5.19 -5.99 9.50
CA ALA A 70 -6.65 -5.94 9.42
C ALA A 70 -7.15 -5.34 8.09
N MET A 71 -6.55 -4.24 7.63
CA MET A 71 -6.84 -3.63 6.33
C MET A 71 -6.57 -4.61 5.18
N HIS A 72 -5.45 -5.30 5.23
CA HIS A 72 -5.07 -6.28 4.21
C HIS A 72 -6.04 -7.47 4.21
N ARG A 73 -6.48 -7.93 5.38
CA ARG A 73 -7.48 -9.00 5.54
C ARG A 73 -8.85 -8.54 5.06
N GLU A 74 -9.27 -7.32 5.37
CA GLU A 74 -10.54 -6.76 4.91
C GLU A 74 -10.59 -6.70 3.38
N TRP A 75 -9.47 -6.37 2.74
CA TRP A 75 -9.38 -6.32 1.30
C TRP A 75 -9.33 -7.70 0.64
N PHE A 76 -8.43 -8.55 1.09
CA PHE A 76 -8.08 -9.80 0.41
C PHE A 76 -8.67 -11.08 1.02
N GLY A 77 -9.34 -10.99 2.17
CA GLY A 77 -9.78 -12.16 2.92
C GLY A 77 -10.78 -13.06 2.20
N SER A 78 -11.54 -12.53 1.25
CA SER A 78 -12.41 -13.34 0.38
C SER A 78 -11.68 -13.97 -0.80
N ILE A 79 -10.43 -13.55 -1.08
CA ILE A 79 -9.67 -13.98 -2.25
C ILE A 79 -8.54 -14.93 -1.85
N TYR A 80 -7.80 -14.62 -0.77
CA TYR A 80 -6.59 -15.33 -0.40
C TYR A 80 -6.59 -15.77 1.06
N GLU A 81 -6.19 -17.00 1.32
CA GLU A 81 -6.10 -17.59 2.66
C GLU A 81 -5.03 -16.91 3.55
N TRP A 82 -3.98 -16.41 2.93
CA TRP A 82 -2.89 -15.71 3.61
C TRP A 82 -3.18 -14.21 3.87
N ALA A 83 -4.36 -13.72 3.51
CA ALA A 83 -4.74 -12.32 3.71
C ALA A 83 -4.60 -11.88 5.17
N GLY A 84 -3.94 -10.74 5.40
CA GLY A 84 -3.69 -10.20 6.74
C GLY A 84 -2.55 -10.88 7.51
N LYS A 85 -1.83 -11.81 6.89
CA LYS A 85 -0.65 -12.45 7.48
C LYS A 85 0.62 -11.93 6.81
N TYR A 86 1.68 -11.73 7.58
CA TYR A 86 2.99 -11.42 7.00
C TYR A 86 3.48 -12.57 6.15
N ARG A 87 4.10 -12.25 5.02
CA ARG A 87 4.65 -13.26 4.11
C ARG A 87 5.77 -14.08 4.76
N GLN A 88 5.82 -15.32 4.41
CA GLN A 88 6.88 -16.26 4.79
C GLN A 88 7.86 -16.54 3.63
N VAL A 89 7.54 -16.02 2.43
CA VAL A 89 8.40 -16.13 1.25
C VAL A 89 9.23 -14.87 1.04
N ASN A 90 10.47 -15.02 0.58
CA ASN A 90 11.29 -13.89 0.15
C ASN A 90 10.80 -13.37 -1.21
N LEU A 91 10.83 -12.05 -1.38
CA LEU A 91 10.37 -11.39 -2.60
C LEU A 91 11.48 -10.55 -3.21
N THR A 92 11.50 -10.55 -4.54
CA THR A 92 12.35 -9.69 -5.37
C THR A 92 11.51 -8.99 -6.44
N LYS A 93 11.95 -7.84 -6.89
CA LYS A 93 11.35 -7.12 -8.02
C LYS A 93 12.45 -6.52 -8.89
N GLY A 94 12.68 -7.12 -10.05
CA GLY A 94 13.91 -6.87 -10.81
C GLY A 94 15.11 -7.24 -9.97
N ASP A 95 16.08 -6.35 -9.86
CA ASP A 95 17.28 -6.52 -9.05
C ASP A 95 17.13 -6.10 -7.58
N PHE A 96 15.94 -5.61 -7.20
CA PHE A 96 15.67 -5.18 -5.83
C PHE A 96 15.14 -6.33 -4.98
N THR A 97 15.84 -6.65 -3.89
CA THR A 97 15.41 -7.65 -2.89
C THR A 97 14.81 -6.94 -1.68
N PHE A 98 13.58 -7.29 -1.35
CA PHE A 98 12.89 -6.79 -0.14
C PHE A 98 13.43 -7.45 1.11
N ALA A 99 13.05 -6.94 2.30
CA ALA A 99 13.40 -7.54 3.59
C ALA A 99 13.17 -9.06 3.61
N ALA A 100 14.05 -9.80 4.25
CA ALA A 100 13.89 -11.25 4.39
C ALA A 100 12.61 -11.57 5.21
N ALA A 101 11.90 -12.61 4.83
CA ALA A 101 10.58 -12.92 5.43
C ALA A 101 10.64 -13.09 6.96
N HIS A 102 11.68 -13.73 7.47
CA HIS A 102 11.82 -14.02 8.90
C HIS A 102 12.05 -12.79 9.79
N VAL A 103 12.50 -11.64 9.23
CA VAL A 103 12.72 -10.41 10.00
C VAL A 103 11.50 -9.47 9.95
N ILE A 104 10.50 -9.75 9.11
CA ILE A 104 9.33 -8.87 8.93
C ILE A 104 8.61 -8.54 10.25
N PRO A 105 8.34 -9.50 11.16
CA PRO A 105 7.66 -9.18 12.41
C PRO A 105 8.41 -8.12 13.25
N GLY A 106 9.73 -8.22 13.33
CA GLY A 106 10.57 -7.25 14.02
C GLY A 106 10.55 -5.88 13.32
N LEU A 107 10.72 -5.85 11.99
CA LEU A 107 10.67 -4.62 11.21
C LEU A 107 9.30 -3.93 11.28
N MET A 108 8.21 -4.68 11.35
CA MET A 108 6.87 -4.10 11.51
C MET A 108 6.64 -3.52 12.90
N ALA A 109 7.21 -4.12 13.94
CA ALA A 109 7.19 -3.55 15.29
C ALA A 109 8.02 -2.25 15.37
N GLU A 110 9.20 -2.22 14.75
CA GLU A 110 10.02 -1.01 14.64
C GLU A 110 9.32 0.08 13.82
N PHE A 111 8.69 -0.29 12.72
CA PHE A 111 7.90 0.62 11.89
C PHE A 111 6.73 1.26 12.66
N GLU A 112 6.01 0.45 13.44
CA GLU A 112 4.96 0.97 14.33
C GLU A 112 5.53 1.97 15.31
N HIS A 113 6.59 1.60 16.02
CA HIS A 113 7.20 2.44 17.05
C HIS A 113 7.79 3.74 16.48
N GLN A 114 8.54 3.67 15.39
CA GLN A 114 9.30 4.82 14.87
C GLN A 114 8.47 5.71 13.93
N TYR A 115 7.52 5.15 13.18
CA TYR A 115 6.82 5.87 12.12
C TYR A 115 5.32 6.02 12.39
N LEU A 116 4.59 4.93 12.68
CA LEU A 116 3.15 5.06 12.89
C LEU A 116 2.85 5.85 14.16
N THR A 117 3.56 5.59 15.26
CA THR A 117 3.40 6.35 16.51
C THR A 117 3.78 7.82 16.36
N ALA A 118 4.80 8.14 15.57
CA ALA A 118 5.27 9.50 15.40
C ALA A 118 4.37 10.33 14.45
N TYR A 119 3.81 9.69 13.41
CA TYR A 119 3.15 10.38 12.31
C TYR A 119 1.64 10.15 12.24
N THR A 120 1.07 9.36 13.15
CA THR A 120 -0.39 9.16 13.23
C THR A 120 -0.90 9.38 14.66
N PRO A 121 -2.09 9.97 14.83
CA PRO A 121 -2.95 10.53 13.78
C PRO A 121 -2.30 11.73 13.09
N CYS A 122 -2.39 11.79 11.74
CA CYS A 122 -1.85 12.86 10.93
C CYS A 122 -2.78 14.09 10.99
N ARG A 123 -2.71 14.83 12.09
CA ARG A 123 -3.61 15.99 12.35
C ARG A 123 -3.15 17.24 11.64
N LYS A 124 -3.80 18.37 11.95
CA LYS A 124 -3.44 19.73 11.46
C LYS A 124 -2.01 20.09 11.82
N ILE A 125 -1.10 19.76 10.94
CA ILE A 125 0.32 20.10 10.97
C ILE A 125 0.64 20.93 9.72
N ALA A 126 1.79 21.58 9.70
CA ALA A 126 2.22 22.30 8.52
C ALA A 126 2.28 21.39 7.28
N ARG A 127 2.00 21.95 6.09
CA ARG A 127 1.94 21.16 4.84
C ARG A 127 3.20 20.32 4.59
N ASN A 128 4.37 20.90 4.83
CA ASN A 128 5.66 20.22 4.66
C ASN A 128 5.82 19.05 5.64
N GLU A 129 5.40 19.21 6.89
CA GLU A 129 5.43 18.15 7.90
C GLU A 129 4.48 17.00 7.55
N MET A 130 3.28 17.32 7.05
CA MET A 130 2.34 16.32 6.58
C MET A 130 2.89 15.55 5.38
N ILE A 131 3.45 16.24 4.39
CA ILE A 131 4.07 15.61 3.22
C ILE A 131 5.21 14.68 3.66
N HIS A 132 6.05 15.13 4.58
CA HIS A 132 7.11 14.30 5.16
C HIS A 132 6.55 13.05 5.86
N ALA A 133 5.55 13.21 6.71
CA ALA A 133 4.89 12.10 7.41
C ALA A 133 4.32 11.06 6.42
N LEU A 134 3.60 11.51 5.41
CA LEU A 134 3.05 10.65 4.36
C LEU A 134 4.17 9.92 3.59
N ALA A 135 5.23 10.63 3.23
CA ALA A 135 6.35 10.06 2.49
C ALA A 135 7.14 9.03 3.31
N ALA A 136 7.49 9.36 4.55
CA ALA A 136 8.25 8.48 5.43
C ALA A 136 7.49 7.19 5.72
N VAL A 137 6.24 7.27 6.20
CA VAL A 137 5.39 6.09 6.47
C VAL A 137 5.23 5.24 5.22
N HIS A 138 4.99 5.87 4.07
CA HIS A 138 4.77 5.17 2.81
C HIS A 138 6.01 4.41 2.32
N VAL A 139 7.17 5.07 2.36
CA VAL A 139 8.44 4.48 1.90
C VAL A 139 8.85 3.32 2.78
N GLU A 140 8.83 3.50 4.11
CA GLU A 140 9.24 2.45 5.05
C GLU A 140 8.37 1.20 4.93
N LEU A 141 7.04 1.36 4.84
CA LEU A 141 6.14 0.23 4.60
C LEU A 141 6.47 -0.50 3.30
N LEU A 142 6.82 0.23 2.25
CA LEU A 142 7.16 -0.35 0.95
C LEU A 142 8.53 -1.04 0.93
N LEU A 143 9.50 -0.58 1.72
CA LEU A 143 10.79 -1.23 1.88
C LEU A 143 10.67 -2.55 2.64
N ILE A 144 9.88 -2.58 3.71
CA ILE A 144 9.58 -3.81 4.47
C ILE A 144 8.85 -4.81 3.58
N HIS A 145 7.86 -4.35 2.82
CA HIS A 145 7.03 -5.17 1.91
C HIS A 145 6.43 -6.39 2.62
N PRO A 146 5.62 -6.18 3.69
CA PRO A 146 5.29 -7.24 4.65
C PRO A 146 4.37 -8.34 4.12
N PHE A 147 3.61 -8.11 3.06
CA PHE A 147 2.63 -9.05 2.54
C PHE A 147 3.08 -9.71 1.23
N ARG A 148 2.47 -10.85 0.91
CA ARG A 148 2.75 -11.59 -0.34
C ARG A 148 2.41 -10.79 -1.59
N GLU A 149 1.31 -10.06 -1.56
CA GLU A 149 0.81 -9.21 -2.65
C GLU A 149 0.15 -7.96 -2.06
N GLY A 150 -0.10 -6.93 -2.87
CA GLY A 150 -0.89 -5.76 -2.48
C GLY A 150 -0.17 -4.66 -1.70
N ASN A 151 1.10 -4.81 -1.34
CA ASN A 151 1.83 -3.84 -0.50
C ASN A 151 1.74 -2.39 -1.02
N GLY A 152 1.92 -2.17 -2.33
CA GLY A 152 1.85 -0.83 -2.91
C GLY A 152 0.45 -0.22 -2.86
N ARG A 153 -0.60 -1.03 -2.99
CA ARG A 153 -2.00 -0.57 -2.89
C ARG A 153 -2.39 -0.30 -1.44
N LEU A 154 -1.95 -1.16 -0.52
CA LEU A 154 -2.14 -0.97 0.91
C LEU A 154 -1.43 0.29 1.41
N ALA A 155 -0.18 0.53 1.00
CA ALA A 155 0.56 1.73 1.37
C ALA A 155 -0.13 3.02 0.88
N ARG A 156 -0.71 3.01 -0.33
CA ARG A 156 -1.53 4.14 -0.82
C ARG A 156 -2.85 4.28 -0.06
N MET A 157 -3.46 3.17 0.36
CA MET A 157 -4.65 3.19 1.20
C MET A 157 -4.36 3.82 2.55
N LEU A 158 -3.30 3.42 3.24
CA LEU A 158 -2.85 4.01 4.50
C LEU A 158 -2.56 5.51 4.34
N ALA A 159 -1.78 5.89 3.32
CA ALA A 159 -1.48 7.29 3.04
C ALA A 159 -2.74 8.13 2.80
N THR A 160 -3.76 7.53 2.15
CA THR A 160 -5.05 8.21 1.96
C THR A 160 -5.81 8.37 3.27
N LEU A 161 -5.80 7.37 4.16
CA LEU A 161 -6.42 7.48 5.48
C LEU A 161 -5.71 8.54 6.34
N MET A 162 -4.37 8.59 6.31
CA MET A 162 -3.59 9.64 6.98
C MET A 162 -3.91 11.04 6.40
N ALA A 163 -4.06 11.16 5.08
CA ALA A 163 -4.45 12.42 4.45
C ALA A 163 -5.87 12.86 4.86
N LEU A 164 -6.80 11.92 5.02
CA LEU A 164 -8.14 12.20 5.56
C LEU A 164 -8.08 12.70 7.01
N GLN A 165 -7.18 12.17 7.84
CA GLN A 165 -6.93 12.70 9.20
C GLN A 165 -6.44 14.15 9.18
N ALA A 166 -5.68 14.53 8.14
CA ALA A 166 -5.23 15.90 7.90
C ALA A 166 -6.27 16.77 7.16
N GLU A 167 -7.53 16.34 7.08
CA GLU A 167 -8.65 17.02 6.40
C GLU A 167 -8.47 17.19 4.88
N LEU A 168 -7.55 16.44 4.26
CA LEU A 168 -7.45 16.38 2.81
C LEU A 168 -8.50 15.43 2.23
N PRO A 169 -8.93 15.64 0.98
CA PRO A 169 -9.73 14.63 0.27
C PRO A 169 -8.94 13.37 -0.03
N PRO A 170 -9.61 12.24 -0.37
CA PRO A 170 -8.93 11.02 -0.77
C PRO A 170 -7.90 11.26 -1.88
N LEU A 171 -6.67 10.80 -1.69
CA LEU A 171 -5.56 11.06 -2.58
C LEU A 171 -5.71 10.40 -3.95
N ASP A 172 -5.51 11.15 -5.03
CA ASP A 172 -5.52 10.66 -6.41
C ASP A 172 -4.12 10.31 -6.90
N PHE A 173 -3.76 9.05 -6.81
CA PHE A 173 -2.51 8.49 -7.35
C PHE A 173 -2.58 8.18 -8.86
N GLY A 174 -3.61 8.63 -9.58
CA GLY A 174 -3.80 8.33 -11.01
C GLY A 174 -2.68 8.80 -11.92
N MET A 175 -1.82 9.72 -11.45
CA MET A 175 -0.62 10.16 -12.15
C MET A 175 0.55 9.17 -12.08
N VAL A 176 0.56 8.24 -11.14
CA VAL A 176 1.66 7.25 -10.96
C VAL A 176 1.57 6.16 -12.01
N LYS A 177 1.87 6.53 -13.27
CA LYS A 177 1.82 5.66 -14.47
C LYS A 177 3.04 5.90 -15.35
N GLY A 178 3.38 4.94 -16.21
CA GLY A 178 4.48 5.07 -17.17
C GLY A 178 5.79 5.49 -16.49
N ARG A 179 6.40 6.58 -16.98
CA ARG A 179 7.65 7.14 -16.44
C ARG A 179 7.55 7.49 -14.95
N LYS A 180 6.43 8.07 -14.50
CA LYS A 180 6.19 8.38 -13.06
C LYS A 180 6.21 7.14 -12.17
N LYS A 181 5.87 5.96 -12.70
CA LYS A 181 5.99 4.71 -11.95
C LYS A 181 7.45 4.34 -11.69
N GLN A 182 8.37 4.66 -12.61
CA GLN A 182 9.80 4.45 -12.40
C GLN A 182 10.36 5.44 -11.39
N GLU A 183 10.01 6.73 -11.51
CA GLU A 183 10.38 7.78 -10.54
C GLU A 183 9.89 7.41 -9.13
N TYR A 184 8.65 6.92 -9.01
CA TYR A 184 8.11 6.44 -7.75
C TYR A 184 8.90 5.26 -7.18
N PHE A 185 9.33 4.31 -8.00
CA PHE A 185 10.12 3.17 -7.54
C PHE A 185 11.52 3.61 -7.07
N ILE A 186 12.17 4.53 -7.78
CA ILE A 186 13.44 5.14 -7.37
C ILE A 186 13.27 5.88 -6.04
N ALA A 187 12.16 6.63 -5.88
CA ALA A 187 11.87 7.34 -4.64
C ALA A 187 11.70 6.39 -3.44
N VAL A 188 11.12 5.19 -3.64
CA VAL A 188 11.07 4.16 -2.60
C VAL A 188 12.49 3.67 -2.26
N GLN A 189 13.33 3.39 -3.25
CA GLN A 189 14.69 2.92 -3.02
C GLN A 189 15.57 3.95 -2.29
N SER A 190 15.35 5.26 -2.55
CA SER A 190 16.06 6.34 -1.84
C SER A 190 15.84 6.31 -0.33
N GLY A 191 14.77 5.68 0.14
CA GLY A 191 14.48 5.49 1.55
C GLY A 191 15.45 4.53 2.27
N LEU A 192 16.20 3.70 1.56
CA LEU A 192 17.26 2.87 2.17
C LEU A 192 18.30 3.74 2.90
N ASP A 193 18.53 4.96 2.40
CA ASP A 193 19.41 5.97 3.00
C ASP A 193 18.61 6.98 3.85
N ARG A 194 17.35 6.68 4.20
CA ARG A 194 16.40 7.60 4.86
C ARG A 194 16.21 8.92 4.12
N ASN A 195 16.43 8.93 2.82
CA ASN A 195 16.17 10.09 1.97
C ASN A 195 14.74 10.03 1.42
N TYR A 196 13.80 10.67 2.11
CA TYR A 196 12.39 10.73 1.70
C TYR A 196 12.08 11.86 0.72
N GLY A 197 13.01 12.79 0.46
CA GLY A 197 12.80 13.94 -0.40
C GLY A 197 12.25 13.63 -1.80
N PRO A 198 12.70 12.58 -2.51
CA PRO A 198 12.09 12.19 -3.77
C PRO A 198 10.61 11.77 -3.64
N MET A 199 10.22 11.09 -2.55
CA MET A 199 8.84 10.69 -2.31
C MET A 199 7.98 11.88 -1.84
N GLU A 200 8.54 12.81 -1.07
CA GLU A 200 7.88 14.06 -0.69
C GLU A 200 7.43 14.86 -1.92
N LYS A 201 8.28 14.97 -2.94
CA LYS A 201 7.91 15.61 -4.22
C LYS A 201 6.73 14.91 -4.89
N ILE A 202 6.70 13.58 -4.86
CA ILE A 202 5.59 12.81 -5.44
C ILE A 202 4.30 13.04 -4.64
N PHE A 203 4.37 13.06 -3.30
CA PHE A 203 3.19 13.34 -2.48
C PHE A 203 2.69 14.79 -2.67
N ASP A 204 3.58 15.76 -2.80
CA ASP A 204 3.19 17.14 -3.08
C ASP A 204 2.42 17.23 -4.42
N GLU A 205 2.93 16.61 -5.48
CA GLU A 205 2.25 16.53 -6.78
C GLU A 205 0.89 15.81 -6.69
N VAL A 206 0.81 14.71 -5.90
CA VAL A 206 -0.45 13.96 -5.67
C VAL A 206 -1.48 14.82 -4.95
N ILE A 207 -1.08 15.54 -3.91
CA ILE A 207 -1.95 16.44 -3.16
C ILE A 207 -2.45 17.58 -4.05
N GLU A 208 -1.56 18.25 -4.80
CA GLU A 208 -1.93 19.31 -5.73
C GLU A 208 -2.92 18.83 -6.80
N ARG A 209 -2.69 17.65 -7.35
CA ARG A 209 -3.62 17.03 -8.30
C ARG A 209 -4.98 16.77 -7.66
N THR A 210 -4.99 16.20 -6.46
CA THR A 210 -6.20 15.87 -5.70
C THR A 210 -7.06 17.12 -5.46
N LEU A 211 -6.43 18.20 -4.98
CA LEU A 211 -7.09 19.47 -4.71
C LEU A 211 -7.64 20.13 -5.99
N ARG A 212 -6.91 20.05 -7.10
CA ARG A 212 -7.39 20.56 -8.41
C ARG A 212 -8.61 19.79 -8.92
N LEU A 213 -8.63 18.48 -8.77
CA LEU A 213 -9.78 17.65 -9.19
C LEU A 213 -11.01 17.95 -8.35
N ARG A 214 -10.86 18.14 -7.04
CA ARG A 214 -11.96 18.52 -6.16
C ARG A 214 -12.58 19.87 -6.56
N LYS A 215 -11.76 20.89 -6.87
CA LYS A 215 -12.25 22.20 -7.33
C LYS A 215 -13.04 22.10 -8.62
N LYS A 216 -12.69 21.19 -9.53
CA LYS A 216 -13.42 20.98 -10.79
C LYS A 216 -14.73 20.22 -10.63
N SER A 217 -14.88 19.41 -9.58
CA SER A 217 -16.08 18.63 -9.30
C SER A 217 -17.08 19.35 -8.36
N SER A 218 -16.68 20.45 -7.72
CA SER A 218 -17.61 21.33 -7.02
C SER A 218 -18.36 22.17 -8.06
N PRO A 219 -19.72 22.18 -8.09
CA PRO A 219 -20.46 23.08 -8.97
C PRO A 219 -20.04 24.51 -8.64
N SER A 220 -19.68 25.30 -9.66
CA SER A 220 -19.61 26.75 -9.49
C SER A 220 -21.01 27.22 -9.11
N ASP A 221 -21.19 27.75 -7.91
CA ASP A 221 -22.33 28.57 -7.59
C ASP A 221 -22.35 29.77 -8.56
N SER A 222 -22.92 29.54 -9.71
CA SER A 222 -23.32 30.60 -10.61
C SER A 222 -24.69 31.12 -10.14
N SER A 223 -24.71 31.78 -9.00
CA SER A 223 -25.76 32.72 -8.64
C SER A 223 -25.26 34.11 -9.01
N GLY A 224 -25.31 34.40 -10.29
CA GLY A 224 -25.32 35.77 -10.78
C GLY A 224 -26.76 36.30 -10.66
N PHE A 225 -26.92 37.33 -9.88
CA PHE A 225 -27.97 38.32 -10.03
C PHE A 225 -27.36 39.56 -10.63
#